data_143cb5b53e97d3ab8070f3effac5b014
#
_entry.id   143cb5b53e97d3ab8070f3effac5b014
#
_cell.length_a   1.000
_cell.length_b   1.000
_cell.length_c   1.000
_cell.angle_alpha   90.00
_cell.angle_beta   90.00
_cell.angle_gamma   90.00
#
_symmetry.space_group_name_H-M   'P 1'
#
loop_
_entity.id
_entity.type
_entity.pdbx_description
1 polymer ?
#
loop_
_entity_poly.entity_id
_entity_poly.type
_entity_poly.pdbx_seq_one_letter_code
_entity_poly.pdbx_strand_id
1 'polypeptide(L)'
;MTKNLIFLLLLLVPVFTGCRQRPVAQGQPIIQSPQYAKGFGFFSYHNYPGIALFDPWNPQKIDQRLLFVPHTDSIRFIVDSMMVIRTPVKRIVALSATHISFIETLGALDNVIGVSRKKYIRNAKIRDGIATGTVQEVGESRQISREQLLMLQPDIIFVSPFKSDNNQLFKNMGFPVIPVAEYLEAHPLGRYEWLLLF
;
A
#
# COMPACT_ATOMS: atom_id res chain seq x y z
N MET A 1 -21.12 -78.27 31.41
CA MET A 1 -20.42 -77.23 32.22
C MET A 1 -19.93 -76.18 31.31
N THR A 2 -20.74 -75.21 31.19
CA THR A 2 -20.56 -73.99 30.40
C THR A 2 -19.85 -72.94 31.18
N LYS A 3 -18.75 -72.45 30.72
CA LYS A 3 -18.15 -71.21 31.27
C LYS A 3 -17.56 -70.35 30.19
N ASN A 4 -18.31 -69.33 29.90
CA ASN A 4 -17.90 -67.95 29.65
C ASN A 4 -16.81 -67.74 28.60
N LEU A 5 -17.24 -67.75 27.38
CA LEU A 5 -16.59 -66.92 26.33
C LEU A 5 -17.31 -65.60 26.26
N ILE A 6 -17.07 -64.77 27.25
CA ILE A 6 -17.56 -63.42 27.31
C ILE A 6 -16.39 -62.49 27.03
N PHE A 7 -16.51 -61.82 25.90
CA PHE A 7 -16.14 -60.46 25.77
C PHE A 7 -14.68 -60.03 25.90
N LEU A 8 -14.03 -59.96 24.82
CA LEU A 8 -13.16 -58.85 24.59
C LEU A 8 -13.35 -58.30 23.18
N LEU A 9 -14.51 -57.72 22.92
CA LEU A 9 -14.71 -56.82 21.79
C LEU A 9 -14.10 -55.51 22.19
N LEU A 10 -12.76 -55.42 22.08
CA LEU A 10 -12.02 -54.18 22.29
C LEU A 10 -12.42 -53.23 21.15
N LEU A 11 -13.20 -52.27 21.52
CA LEU A 11 -13.59 -51.10 20.71
C LEU A 11 -12.32 -50.43 20.20
N LEU A 12 -11.90 -50.74 19.01
CA LEU A 12 -10.88 -49.99 18.26
C LEU A 12 -11.51 -48.67 17.83
N VAL A 13 -11.48 -47.68 18.70
CA VAL A 13 -11.80 -46.31 18.34
C VAL A 13 -10.59 -45.78 17.55
N PRO A 14 -10.72 -45.54 16.24
CA PRO A 14 -9.66 -44.87 15.52
C PRO A 14 -9.58 -43.44 16.05
N VAL A 15 -8.59 -43.15 16.87
CA VAL A 15 -8.22 -41.79 17.22
C VAL A 15 -7.69 -41.15 15.94
N PHE A 16 -8.59 -40.54 15.15
CA PHE A 16 -8.20 -39.60 14.14
C PHE A 16 -7.52 -38.40 14.83
N THR A 17 -6.26 -38.55 15.14
CA THR A 17 -5.38 -37.41 15.37
C THR A 17 -5.29 -36.66 14.06
N GLY A 18 -6.31 -35.86 13.79
CA GLY A 18 -6.24 -34.87 12.73
C GLY A 18 -5.02 -34.00 13.00
N CYS A 19 -3.94 -34.23 12.28
CA CYS A 19 -2.86 -33.28 12.18
C CYS A 19 -3.48 -31.96 11.71
N ARG A 20 -3.85 -31.11 12.66
CA ARG A 20 -4.08 -29.71 12.42
C ARG A 20 -2.72 -29.18 11.97
N GLN A 21 -2.50 -29.15 10.65
CA GLN A 21 -1.38 -28.42 10.07
C GLN A 21 -1.52 -26.99 10.59
N ARG A 22 -0.70 -26.67 11.60
CA ARG A 22 -0.49 -25.27 11.98
C ARG A 22 -0.08 -24.58 10.68
N PRO A 23 -0.73 -23.47 10.30
CA PRO A 23 -0.25 -22.70 9.18
C PRO A 23 1.22 -22.42 9.45
N VAL A 24 2.09 -22.89 8.57
CA VAL A 24 3.53 -22.60 8.62
C VAL A 24 3.60 -21.08 8.67
N ALA A 25 4.15 -20.56 9.76
CA ALA A 25 4.43 -19.14 9.86
C ALA A 25 5.34 -18.82 8.66
N GLN A 26 4.77 -18.25 7.63
CA GLN A 26 5.53 -17.83 6.47
C GLN A 26 6.54 -16.82 6.99
N GLY A 27 7.83 -17.12 6.82
CA GLY A 27 8.91 -16.23 7.18
C GLY A 27 8.64 -14.84 6.61
N GLN A 28 9.12 -13.81 7.30
CA GLN A 28 8.95 -12.45 6.80
C GLN A 28 9.49 -12.37 5.36
N PRO A 29 8.76 -11.71 4.43
CA PRO A 29 9.19 -11.64 3.05
C PRO A 29 10.58 -10.99 2.94
N ILE A 30 11.45 -11.55 2.11
CA ILE A 30 12.77 -10.98 1.82
C ILE A 30 12.55 -9.68 1.05
N ILE A 31 13.08 -8.58 1.56
CA ILE A 31 12.98 -7.27 0.94
C ILE A 31 14.23 -7.02 0.11
N GLN A 32 14.04 -6.69 -1.17
CA GLN A 32 15.11 -6.31 -2.10
C GLN A 32 15.06 -4.81 -2.33
N SER A 33 16.12 -4.11 -1.96
CA SER A 33 16.23 -2.66 -2.18
C SER A 33 16.54 -2.35 -3.65
N PRO A 34 16.07 -1.20 -4.18
CA PRO A 34 16.56 -0.63 -5.42
C PRO A 34 18.08 -0.35 -5.34
N GLN A 35 18.68 0.03 -6.46
CA GLN A 35 20.13 0.23 -6.51
C GLN A 35 20.58 1.48 -5.71
N TYR A 36 19.85 2.56 -5.84
CA TYR A 36 20.18 3.88 -5.26
C TYR A 36 19.22 4.33 -4.17
N ALA A 37 17.92 4.10 -4.33
CA ALA A 37 16.93 4.49 -3.33
C ALA A 37 17.06 3.64 -2.06
N LYS A 38 16.88 4.31 -0.92
CA LYS A 38 16.97 3.70 0.42
C LYS A 38 15.64 3.75 1.16
N GLY A 39 14.68 4.53 0.69
CA GLY A 39 13.40 4.73 1.36
C GLY A 39 12.38 3.60 1.13
N PHE A 40 12.65 2.66 0.24
CA PHE A 40 11.74 1.53 -0.02
C PHE A 40 12.46 0.29 -0.53
N GLY A 41 11.75 -0.84 -0.56
CA GLY A 41 12.23 -2.08 -1.15
C GLY A 41 11.08 -2.97 -1.60
N PHE A 42 11.37 -3.87 -2.53
CA PHE A 42 10.40 -4.79 -3.12
C PHE A 42 10.35 -6.11 -2.36
N PHE A 43 9.19 -6.72 -2.31
CA PHE A 43 9.01 -8.08 -1.82
C PHE A 43 7.89 -8.79 -2.60
N SER A 44 7.77 -10.09 -2.39
CA SER A 44 6.63 -10.86 -2.87
C SER A 44 5.96 -11.57 -1.70
N TYR A 45 4.64 -11.60 -1.69
CA TYR A 45 3.86 -12.31 -0.70
C TYR A 45 2.68 -13.03 -1.35
N HIS A 46 2.63 -14.37 -1.24
CA HIS A 46 1.65 -15.21 -1.95
C HIS A 46 1.58 -14.92 -3.47
N ASN A 47 2.74 -14.73 -4.10
CA ASN A 47 2.88 -14.37 -5.54
C ASN A 47 2.36 -12.98 -5.94
N TYR A 48 1.94 -12.17 -4.98
CA TYR A 48 1.62 -10.77 -5.23
C TYR A 48 2.84 -9.89 -4.98
N PRO A 49 3.12 -8.92 -5.86
CA PRO A 49 4.19 -7.97 -5.64
C PRO A 49 3.83 -7.03 -4.48
N GLY A 50 4.84 -6.64 -3.75
CA GLY A 50 4.69 -5.70 -2.65
C GLY A 50 5.86 -4.74 -2.54
N ILE A 51 5.63 -3.64 -1.85
CA ILE A 51 6.62 -2.62 -1.53
C ILE A 51 6.60 -2.37 -0.02
N ALA A 52 7.78 -2.44 0.59
CA ALA A 52 8.01 -1.99 1.96
C ALA A 52 8.53 -0.55 1.91
N LEU A 53 7.85 0.36 2.57
CA LEU A 53 8.30 1.74 2.77
C LEU A 53 8.98 1.84 4.12
N PHE A 54 10.18 2.41 4.14
CA PHE A 54 10.92 2.62 5.37
C PHE A 54 10.60 3.99 5.98
N ASP A 55 10.66 4.06 7.31
CA ASP A 55 10.51 5.33 8.01
C ASP A 55 11.67 6.27 7.61
N PRO A 56 11.39 7.44 7.01
CA PRO A 56 12.44 8.32 6.50
C PRO A 56 13.39 8.84 7.59
N TRP A 57 12.96 8.84 8.85
CA TRP A 57 13.75 9.31 10.01
C TRP A 57 14.31 8.17 10.84
N ASN A 58 13.89 6.93 10.57
CA ASN A 58 14.42 5.69 11.14
C ASN A 58 14.47 4.61 10.06
N PRO A 59 15.47 4.62 9.16
CA PRO A 59 15.50 3.74 7.97
C PRO A 59 15.56 2.23 8.27
N GLN A 60 15.81 1.85 9.52
CA GLN A 60 15.76 0.43 9.93
C GLN A 60 14.33 -0.05 10.22
N LYS A 61 13.38 0.88 10.35
CA LYS A 61 11.99 0.58 10.64
C LYS A 61 11.16 0.60 9.37
N ILE A 62 10.39 -0.45 9.14
CA ILE A 62 9.36 -0.44 8.11
C ILE A 62 8.17 0.34 8.64
N ASP A 63 7.76 1.39 7.92
CA ASP A 63 6.59 2.20 8.23
C ASP A 63 5.32 1.57 7.66
N GLN A 64 5.38 1.13 6.40
CA GLN A 64 4.24 0.50 5.72
C GLN A 64 4.70 -0.67 4.84
N ARG A 65 3.83 -1.66 4.67
CA ARG A 65 3.93 -2.68 3.63
C ARG A 65 2.71 -2.58 2.73
N LEU A 66 2.94 -2.39 1.45
CA LEU A 66 1.92 -2.35 0.41
C LEU A 66 1.90 -3.67 -0.33
N LEU A 67 0.72 -4.24 -0.53
CA LEU A 67 0.54 -5.46 -1.32
C LEU A 67 -0.38 -5.13 -2.50
N PHE A 68 0.10 -5.34 -3.72
CA PHE A 68 -0.65 -5.03 -4.92
C PHE A 68 -1.40 -6.25 -5.40
N VAL A 69 -2.74 -6.17 -5.42
CA VAL A 69 -3.62 -7.28 -5.75
C VAL A 69 -4.60 -6.87 -6.84
N PRO A 70 -4.67 -7.59 -7.96
CA PRO A 70 -5.65 -7.31 -9.01
C PRO A 70 -7.09 -7.25 -8.47
N HIS A 71 -7.93 -6.39 -9.05
CA HIS A 71 -9.36 -6.32 -8.69
C HIS A 71 -10.09 -7.64 -8.92
N THR A 72 -9.61 -8.45 -9.88
CA THR A 72 -10.18 -9.76 -10.23
C THR A 72 -9.93 -10.82 -9.17
N ASP A 73 -8.95 -10.63 -8.31
CA ASP A 73 -8.48 -11.65 -7.39
C ASP A 73 -9.12 -11.54 -6.01
N SER A 74 -9.56 -12.68 -5.49
CA SER A 74 -10.03 -12.79 -4.11
C SER A 74 -8.87 -13.17 -3.20
N ILE A 75 -8.64 -12.38 -2.14
CA ILE A 75 -7.62 -12.70 -1.13
C ILE A 75 -8.16 -13.82 -0.26
N ARG A 76 -7.42 -14.96 -0.21
CA ARG A 76 -7.76 -16.15 0.59
C ARG A 76 -6.74 -16.46 1.69
N PHE A 77 -5.92 -15.48 2.03
CA PHE A 77 -4.88 -15.59 3.07
C PHE A 77 -4.95 -14.38 4.01
N ILE A 78 -4.32 -14.51 5.16
CA ILE A 78 -4.28 -13.43 6.14
C ILE A 78 -3.30 -12.37 5.64
N VAL A 79 -3.79 -11.14 5.49
CA VAL A 79 -2.98 -9.95 5.18
C VAL A 79 -2.79 -9.20 6.48
N ASP A 80 -1.85 -9.67 7.31
CA ASP A 80 -1.54 -9.02 8.57
C ASP A 80 -0.54 -7.89 8.35
N SER A 81 -0.81 -6.72 8.92
CA SER A 81 0.08 -5.55 8.89
C SER A 81 0.48 -5.07 7.48
N MET A 82 -0.31 -5.38 6.45
CA MET A 82 -0.10 -4.90 5.09
C MET A 82 -1.30 -4.11 4.60
N MET A 83 -1.04 -3.03 3.86
CA MET A 83 -2.07 -2.28 3.15
C MET A 83 -2.27 -2.90 1.77
N VAL A 84 -3.47 -3.37 1.48
CA VAL A 84 -3.80 -3.92 0.16
C VAL A 84 -4.18 -2.78 -0.78
N ILE A 85 -3.47 -2.69 -1.90
CA ILE A 85 -3.76 -1.78 -3.00
C ILE A 85 -4.38 -2.59 -4.14
N ARG A 86 -5.59 -2.26 -4.52
CA ARG A 86 -6.25 -2.89 -5.65
C ARG A 86 -5.78 -2.31 -6.97
N THR A 87 -5.40 -3.17 -7.91
CA THR A 87 -4.85 -2.76 -9.22
C THR A 87 -5.75 -3.19 -10.37
N PRO A 88 -5.81 -2.42 -11.48
CA PRO A 88 -5.13 -1.14 -11.68
C PRO A 88 -5.77 -0.01 -10.84
N VAL A 89 -4.93 0.92 -10.37
CA VAL A 89 -5.35 2.15 -9.68
C VAL A 89 -5.92 3.12 -10.71
N LYS A 90 -7.10 3.70 -10.45
CA LYS A 90 -7.80 4.60 -11.39
C LYS A 90 -8.11 5.98 -10.81
N ARG A 91 -8.03 6.13 -9.51
CA ARG A 91 -8.43 7.36 -8.80
C ARG A 91 -7.30 7.79 -7.86
N ILE A 92 -6.45 8.67 -8.38
CA ILE A 92 -5.21 9.09 -7.70
C ILE A 92 -5.38 10.51 -7.15
N VAL A 93 -5.04 10.71 -5.89
CA VAL A 93 -4.79 12.03 -5.32
C VAL A 93 -3.28 12.20 -5.15
N ALA A 94 -2.71 13.25 -5.78
CA ALA A 94 -1.27 13.53 -5.77
C ALA A 94 -1.00 14.89 -5.12
N LEU A 95 -0.42 14.91 -3.93
CA LEU A 95 -0.25 16.13 -3.12
C LEU A 95 1.09 16.85 -3.35
N SER A 96 1.90 16.38 -4.31
CA SER A 96 3.16 17.01 -4.69
C SER A 96 3.27 17.16 -6.20
N ALA A 97 3.92 18.22 -6.66
CA ALA A 97 4.26 18.40 -8.07
C ALA A 97 5.19 17.28 -8.59
N THR A 98 6.09 16.75 -7.74
CA THR A 98 6.95 15.61 -8.08
C THR A 98 6.13 14.36 -8.34
N HIS A 99 5.11 14.09 -7.52
CA HIS A 99 4.22 12.95 -7.73
C HIS A 99 3.49 13.04 -9.07
N ILE A 100 3.02 14.24 -9.43
CA ILE A 100 2.38 14.50 -10.73
C ILE A 100 3.37 14.22 -11.88
N SER A 101 4.63 14.65 -11.75
CA SER A 101 5.66 14.38 -12.76
C SER A 101 5.95 12.88 -12.92
N PHE A 102 5.96 12.10 -11.85
CA PHE A 102 6.10 10.64 -11.93
C PHE A 102 4.90 10.01 -12.64
N ILE A 103 3.68 10.40 -12.28
CA ILE A 103 2.45 9.92 -12.90
C ILE A 103 2.41 10.31 -14.40
N GLU A 104 2.88 11.51 -14.75
CA GLU A 104 3.02 11.97 -16.14
C GLU A 104 4.00 11.09 -16.92
N THR A 105 5.16 10.81 -16.34
CA THR A 105 6.19 9.96 -16.97
C THR A 105 5.65 8.56 -17.29
N LEU A 106 4.73 8.05 -16.47
CA LEU A 106 4.05 6.76 -16.67
C LEU A 106 2.82 6.85 -17.59
N GLY A 107 2.47 8.05 -18.11
CA GLY A 107 1.30 8.24 -18.97
C GLY A 107 -0.04 8.11 -18.24
N ALA A 108 -0.08 8.23 -16.91
CA ALA A 108 -1.24 7.93 -16.08
C ALA A 108 -1.97 9.19 -15.54
N LEU A 109 -1.74 10.38 -16.14
CA LEU A 109 -2.36 11.64 -15.68
C LEU A 109 -3.89 11.62 -15.68
N ASP A 110 -4.51 10.82 -16.55
CA ASP A 110 -5.97 10.70 -16.61
C ASP A 110 -6.58 10.06 -15.34
N ASN A 111 -5.77 9.39 -14.56
CA ASN A 111 -6.18 8.81 -13.28
C ASN A 111 -6.10 9.80 -12.11
N VAL A 112 -5.52 10.99 -12.32
CA VAL A 112 -5.40 12.03 -11.28
C VAL A 112 -6.73 12.76 -11.14
N ILE A 113 -7.36 12.62 -9.97
CA ILE A 113 -8.66 13.23 -9.65
C ILE A 113 -8.56 14.32 -8.59
N GLY A 114 -7.43 14.39 -7.87
CA GLY A 114 -7.22 15.38 -6.83
C GLY A 114 -5.74 15.75 -6.68
N VAL A 115 -5.52 17.00 -6.35
CA VAL A 115 -4.17 17.55 -6.17
C VAL A 115 -4.14 18.51 -4.97
N SER A 116 -2.95 18.93 -4.56
CA SER A 116 -2.77 20.01 -3.60
C SER A 116 -3.35 21.33 -4.14
N ARG A 117 -2.75 22.48 -3.86
CA ARG A 117 -3.23 23.78 -4.40
C ARG A 117 -2.71 24.03 -5.79
N LYS A 118 -3.58 24.55 -6.67
CA LYS A 118 -3.28 24.94 -8.07
C LYS A 118 -2.00 25.76 -8.23
N LYS A 119 -1.69 26.64 -7.26
CA LYS A 119 -0.50 27.51 -7.32
C LYS A 119 0.82 26.73 -7.42
N TYR A 120 0.85 25.48 -6.98
CA TYR A 120 2.04 24.62 -7.05
C TYR A 120 2.07 23.72 -8.29
N ILE A 121 0.96 23.66 -9.05
CA ILE A 121 0.81 22.77 -10.19
C ILE A 121 1.29 23.47 -11.46
N ARG A 122 2.31 22.91 -12.11
CA ARG A 122 2.86 23.40 -13.40
C ARG A 122 2.32 22.65 -14.60
N ASN A 123 1.92 21.39 -14.43
CA ASN A 123 1.41 20.56 -15.52
C ASN A 123 0.14 21.16 -16.11
N ALA A 124 0.13 21.39 -17.44
CA ALA A 124 -0.98 22.04 -18.14
C ALA A 124 -2.26 21.20 -18.06
N LYS A 125 -2.17 19.89 -18.34
CA LYS A 125 -3.33 18.98 -18.33
C LYS A 125 -4.04 18.97 -16.97
N ILE A 126 -3.28 18.94 -15.88
CA ILE A 126 -3.85 18.99 -14.53
C ILE A 126 -4.47 20.38 -14.26
N ARG A 127 -3.83 21.46 -14.69
CA ARG A 127 -4.38 22.81 -14.55
C ARG A 127 -5.69 23.01 -15.31
N ASP A 128 -5.79 22.44 -16.51
CA ASP A 128 -7.02 22.44 -17.31
C ASP A 128 -8.09 21.56 -16.63
N GLY A 129 -7.71 20.41 -16.08
CA GLY A 129 -8.59 19.57 -15.26
C GLY A 129 -9.15 20.30 -14.03
N ILE A 130 -8.34 21.14 -13.36
CA ILE A 130 -8.82 21.99 -12.26
C ILE A 130 -9.80 23.04 -12.78
N ALA A 131 -9.53 23.67 -13.92
CA ALA A 131 -10.38 24.68 -14.50
C ALA A 131 -11.74 24.13 -14.96
N THR A 132 -11.78 22.90 -15.44
CA THR A 132 -12.99 22.19 -15.88
C THR A 132 -13.70 21.43 -14.75
N GLY A 133 -13.09 21.32 -13.57
CA GLY A 133 -13.63 20.59 -12.43
C GLY A 133 -13.44 19.08 -12.45
N THR A 134 -12.71 18.51 -13.42
CA THR A 134 -12.37 17.09 -13.47
C THR A 134 -11.29 16.70 -12.48
N VAL A 135 -10.46 17.65 -12.06
CA VAL A 135 -9.47 17.49 -10.98
C VAL A 135 -9.80 18.48 -9.87
N GLN A 136 -9.82 18.03 -8.64
CA GLN A 136 -10.18 18.87 -7.48
C GLN A 136 -8.94 19.30 -6.69
N GLU A 137 -8.97 20.53 -6.17
CA GLU A 137 -8.00 20.97 -5.16
C GLU A 137 -8.44 20.50 -3.79
N VAL A 138 -7.69 19.57 -3.18
CA VAL A 138 -8.04 18.98 -1.86
C VAL A 138 -7.31 19.64 -0.69
N GLY A 139 -6.45 20.62 -0.95
CA GLY A 139 -5.67 21.32 0.07
C GLY A 139 -4.27 20.78 0.27
N GLU A 140 -3.57 21.27 1.28
CA GLU A 140 -2.20 20.88 1.63
C GLU A 140 -2.19 19.99 2.87
N SER A 141 -1.08 19.26 3.12
CA SER A 141 -0.90 18.22 4.15
C SER A 141 -1.61 18.44 5.49
N ARG A 142 -1.63 19.68 6.00
CA ARG A 142 -2.30 20.01 7.27
C ARG A 142 -3.72 20.60 7.13
N GLN A 143 -4.11 20.93 5.93
CA GLN A 143 -5.39 21.59 5.60
C GLN A 143 -6.10 20.86 4.46
N ILE A 144 -6.00 19.53 4.48
CA ILE A 144 -6.73 18.70 3.51
C ILE A 144 -8.18 18.63 3.92
N SER A 145 -9.06 18.88 2.96
CA SER A 145 -10.48 18.69 3.15
C SER A 145 -10.83 17.21 3.14
N ARG A 146 -11.18 16.69 4.32
CA ARG A 146 -11.64 15.31 4.47
C ARG A 146 -12.93 15.07 3.69
N GLU A 147 -13.82 16.03 3.67
CA GLU A 147 -15.10 15.98 2.95
C GLU A 147 -14.86 15.83 1.45
N GLN A 148 -13.92 16.59 0.89
CA GLN A 148 -13.56 16.46 -0.52
C GLN A 148 -12.96 15.09 -0.83
N LEU A 149 -12.09 14.56 0.02
CA LEU A 149 -11.54 13.21 -0.14
C LEU A 149 -12.62 12.13 -0.08
N LEU A 150 -13.59 12.26 0.85
CA LEU A 150 -14.72 11.34 0.93
C LEU A 150 -15.61 11.39 -0.32
N MET A 151 -15.81 12.57 -0.91
CA MET A 151 -16.53 12.71 -2.18
C MET A 151 -15.75 12.15 -3.36
N LEU A 152 -14.43 12.33 -3.37
CA LEU A 152 -13.56 11.85 -4.42
C LEU A 152 -13.34 10.33 -4.38
N GLN A 153 -13.45 9.69 -3.23
CA GLN A 153 -13.21 8.25 -3.06
C GLN A 153 -11.94 7.77 -3.79
N PRO A 154 -10.75 8.27 -3.43
CA PRO A 154 -9.52 7.89 -4.10
C PRO A 154 -9.15 6.44 -3.80
N ASP A 155 -8.59 5.75 -4.81
CA ASP A 155 -7.97 4.43 -4.62
C ASP A 155 -6.65 4.56 -3.84
N ILE A 156 -5.94 5.70 -4.03
CA ILE A 156 -4.64 5.96 -3.44
C ILE A 156 -4.40 7.47 -3.29
N ILE A 157 -3.69 7.84 -2.22
CA ILE A 157 -3.27 9.22 -1.96
C ILE A 157 -1.75 9.24 -1.77
N PHE A 158 -1.03 9.92 -2.64
CA PHE A 158 0.40 10.14 -2.50
C PHE A 158 0.67 11.42 -1.71
N VAL A 159 1.46 11.31 -0.64
CA VAL A 159 1.82 12.43 0.24
C VAL A 159 3.32 12.53 0.41
N SER A 160 3.86 13.74 0.55
CA SER A 160 5.24 13.93 0.98
C SER A 160 5.27 13.95 2.52
N PRO A 161 5.98 13.03 3.18
CA PRO A 161 6.04 12.99 4.64
C PRO A 161 6.92 14.14 5.17
N PHE A 162 6.53 14.73 6.31
CA PHE A 162 7.34 15.71 7.03
C PHE A 162 7.53 15.27 8.47
N LYS A 163 8.71 15.52 9.06
CA LYS A 163 9.05 15.10 10.41
C LYS A 163 8.09 15.65 11.49
N SER A 164 7.52 16.82 11.24
CA SER A 164 6.56 17.47 12.13
C SER A 164 5.12 16.96 11.96
N ASP A 165 4.86 16.20 10.92
CA ASP A 165 3.51 15.70 10.64
C ASP A 165 3.34 14.35 11.35
N ASN A 166 2.58 14.36 12.44
CA ASN A 166 1.97 13.13 12.91
C ASN A 166 1.04 12.70 11.78
N ASN A 167 1.42 11.68 10.99
CA ASN A 167 0.63 11.07 9.91
C ASN A 167 -0.78 10.58 10.36
N GLN A 168 -1.20 10.94 11.57
CA GLN A 168 -2.49 10.57 12.13
C GLN A 168 -3.67 11.14 11.35
N LEU A 169 -3.48 12.29 10.67
CA LEU A 169 -4.56 12.88 9.88
C LEU A 169 -5.03 11.93 8.77
N PHE A 170 -4.11 11.18 8.20
CA PHE A 170 -4.39 10.22 7.12
C PHE A 170 -4.77 8.82 7.63
N LYS A 171 -4.26 8.41 8.82
CA LYS A 171 -4.51 7.06 9.37
C LYS A 171 -5.99 6.76 9.62
N ASN A 172 -6.79 7.79 9.84
CA ASN A 172 -8.21 7.66 10.18
C ASN A 172 -9.16 7.97 9.00
N MET A 173 -8.62 8.15 7.78
CA MET A 173 -9.45 8.54 6.63
C MET A 173 -10.07 7.35 5.88
N GLY A 174 -9.60 6.13 6.11
CA GLY A 174 -10.09 4.94 5.42
C GLY A 174 -9.60 4.76 4.00
N PHE A 175 -8.69 5.64 3.52
CA PHE A 175 -8.06 5.55 2.19
C PHE A 175 -6.61 5.10 2.30
N PRO A 176 -6.07 4.38 1.29
CA PRO A 176 -4.65 4.09 1.20
C PRO A 176 -3.84 5.38 1.02
N VAL A 177 -3.00 5.70 2.01
CA VAL A 177 -2.09 6.85 1.97
C VAL A 177 -0.66 6.37 1.91
N ILE A 178 0.04 6.80 0.87
CA ILE A 178 1.41 6.37 0.57
C ILE A 178 2.35 7.55 0.78
N PRO A 179 3.23 7.50 1.80
CA PRO A 179 4.28 8.48 1.96
C PRO A 179 5.38 8.26 0.90
N VAL A 180 5.63 9.28 0.10
CA VAL A 180 6.68 9.30 -0.92
C VAL A 180 7.77 10.25 -0.46
N ALA A 181 8.93 9.69 -0.08
CA ALA A 181 10.03 10.42 0.56
C ALA A 181 11.21 10.66 -0.39
N GLU A 182 10.96 10.75 -1.68
CA GLU A 182 11.96 10.87 -2.75
C GLU A 182 12.93 12.04 -2.51
N TYR A 183 12.43 13.12 -1.95
CA TYR A 183 13.22 14.33 -1.71
C TYR A 183 14.28 14.15 -0.59
N LEU A 184 14.16 13.12 0.24
CA LEU A 184 15.10 12.78 1.29
C LEU A 184 16.23 11.86 0.82
N GLU A 185 16.13 11.32 -0.40
CA GLU A 185 17.20 10.50 -0.96
C GLU A 185 18.46 11.33 -1.18
N ALA A 186 19.59 10.82 -0.67
CA ALA A 186 20.87 11.47 -0.80
C ALA A 186 21.40 11.45 -2.24
N HIS A 187 21.12 10.37 -2.98
CA HIS A 187 21.59 10.19 -4.35
C HIS A 187 20.51 10.65 -5.36
N PRO A 188 20.86 11.46 -6.37
CA PRO A 188 19.89 11.91 -7.38
C PRO A 188 19.15 10.76 -8.08
N LEU A 189 19.87 9.68 -8.46
CA LEU A 189 19.23 8.50 -9.05
C LEU A 189 18.28 7.79 -8.09
N GLY A 190 18.56 7.82 -6.78
CA GLY A 190 17.63 7.31 -5.78
C GLY A 190 16.28 8.04 -5.81
N ARG A 191 16.28 9.35 -6.04
CA ARG A 191 15.04 10.12 -6.21
C ARG A 191 14.24 9.66 -7.42
N TYR A 192 14.92 9.36 -8.54
CA TYR A 192 14.27 8.85 -9.75
C TYR A 192 13.76 7.42 -9.58
N GLU A 193 14.43 6.58 -8.80
CA GLU A 193 13.97 5.21 -8.55
C GLU A 193 12.62 5.16 -7.82
N TRP A 194 12.21 6.23 -7.14
CA TRP A 194 10.87 6.32 -6.57
C TRP A 194 9.75 6.26 -7.62
N LEU A 195 10.06 6.48 -8.90
CA LEU A 195 9.14 6.22 -10.00
C LEU A 195 8.62 4.77 -10.01
N LEU A 196 9.40 3.83 -9.48
CA LEU A 196 9.04 2.41 -9.40
C LEU A 196 7.93 2.12 -8.37
N LEU A 197 7.57 3.10 -7.56
CA LEU A 197 6.45 3.01 -6.62
C LEU A 197 5.10 3.34 -7.28
N PHE A 198 5.11 4.12 -8.37
CA PHE A 198 3.94 4.58 -9.07
C PHE A 198 3.53 3.64 -10.20
#